data_dd2615ebf4b0bf85311dbe040b134874
#
_entry.id   dd2615ebf4b0bf85311dbe040b134874
#
_cell.length_a   1.000
_cell.length_b   1.000
_cell.length_c   1.000
_cell.angle_alpha   90.00
_cell.angle_beta   90.00
_cell.angle_gamma   90.00
#
_symmetry.space_group_name_H-M   'P 1'
#
loop_
_entity.id
_entity.type
_entity.pdbx_description
1 polymer ?
#
loop_
_entity_poly.entity_id
_entity_poly.type
_entity_poly.pdbx_seq_one_letter_code
_entity_poly.pdbx_strand_id
1 'polypeptide(L)'
;EICACLVGSEMCIRDSLCGLVADIALTIYIMIVVLLLALTGAQLTLPGVAGIILGIGMAVDANVVIFERIREEVKNGRPIGSAVRKGFSNALSAIIDSNVTTIIAAVVLYAFGTGSVRGFALTLGIGVATSLVTAVFVTHKLLDIFADLGIKNQKLYV
;
A
#
# COMPACT_ATOMS: atom_id res chain seq x y z
N GLU A 1 -7.61 18.44 -8.63
CA GLU A 1 -8.80 17.81 -9.25
C GLU A 1 -8.57 16.33 -9.57
N ILE A 2 -7.39 15.93 -10.07
CA ILE A 2 -7.05 14.52 -10.33
C ILE A 2 -7.01 13.73 -9.02
N CYS A 3 -6.49 14.32 -7.94
CA CYS A 3 -6.50 13.73 -6.60
C CYS A 3 -7.93 13.57 -6.06
N ALA A 4 -8.81 14.52 -6.36
CA ALA A 4 -10.23 14.46 -5.95
C ALA A 4 -11.02 13.40 -6.74
N CYS A 5 -10.63 13.09 -7.97
CA CYS A 5 -11.27 12.07 -8.80
C CYS A 5 -10.83 10.65 -8.40
N LEU A 6 -9.57 10.46 -8.02
CA LEU A 6 -9.07 9.25 -7.38
C LEU A 6 -9.75 9.05 -6.02
N VAL A 7 -9.83 10.09 -5.21
CA VAL A 7 -10.55 10.10 -3.93
C VAL A 7 -12.06 9.91 -4.14
N GLY A 8 -12.64 10.31 -5.26
CA GLY A 8 -14.06 10.13 -5.58
C GLY A 8 -14.43 8.68 -5.92
N SER A 9 -13.57 7.94 -6.61
CA SER A 9 -13.72 6.49 -6.80
C SER A 9 -13.45 5.73 -5.49
N GLU A 10 -12.59 6.26 -4.63
CA GLU A 10 -12.33 5.77 -3.29
C GLU A 10 -13.44 6.12 -2.29
N MET A 11 -14.29 7.12 -2.57
CA MET A 11 -15.45 7.43 -1.72
C MET A 11 -16.49 6.31 -1.69
N CYS A 12 -16.61 5.53 -2.75
CA CYS A 12 -17.38 4.28 -2.70
C CYS A 12 -16.72 3.21 -1.81
N ILE A 13 -15.39 3.30 -1.62
CA ILE A 13 -14.61 2.45 -0.71
C ILE A 13 -14.69 3.00 0.72
N ARG A 14 -14.82 4.32 0.90
CA ARG A 14 -14.88 5.00 2.20
C ARG A 14 -16.11 4.65 3.03
N ASP A 15 -17.23 4.31 2.40
CA ASP A 15 -18.43 3.81 3.10
C ASP A 15 -18.37 2.30 3.35
N SER A 16 -17.30 1.62 2.91
CA SER A 16 -17.04 0.22 3.18
C SER A 16 -15.97 0.05 4.24
N LEU A 17 -16.01 -1.04 4.95
CA LEU A 17 -15.03 -1.43 5.98
C LEU A 17 -13.61 -1.47 5.43
N CYS A 18 -13.46 -1.81 4.15
CA CYS A 18 -12.19 -1.84 3.43
C CYS A 18 -11.53 -0.46 3.34
N GLY A 19 -12.32 0.61 3.16
CA GLY A 19 -11.79 1.98 3.14
C GLY A 19 -11.18 2.41 4.46
N LEU A 20 -11.82 2.07 5.58
CA LEU A 20 -11.31 2.39 6.91
C LEU A 20 -9.98 1.64 7.17
N VAL A 21 -9.88 0.37 6.76
CA VAL A 21 -8.65 -0.41 6.85
C VAL A 21 -7.54 0.23 6.01
N ALA A 22 -7.87 0.71 4.80
CA ALA A 22 -6.91 1.39 3.92
C ALA A 22 -6.36 2.68 4.55
N ASP A 23 -7.23 3.49 5.15
CA ASP A 23 -6.84 4.75 5.80
C ASP A 23 -5.92 4.51 7.02
N ILE A 24 -6.23 3.51 7.83
CA ILE A 24 -5.39 3.10 8.96
C ILE A 24 -4.03 2.60 8.46
N ALA A 25 -4.02 1.72 7.46
CA ALA A 25 -2.79 1.18 6.90
C ALA A 25 -1.91 2.28 6.29
N LEU A 26 -2.51 3.24 5.57
CA LEU A 26 -1.82 4.38 5.00
C LEU A 26 -1.23 5.30 6.08
N THR A 27 -1.97 5.55 7.15
CA THR A 27 -1.49 6.36 8.28
C THR A 27 -0.28 5.72 8.95
N ILE A 28 -0.34 4.40 9.19
CA ILE A 28 0.77 3.63 9.75
C ILE A 28 1.98 3.66 8.79
N TYR A 29 1.75 3.49 7.48
CA TYR A 29 2.79 3.58 6.46
C TYR A 29 3.51 4.93 6.52
N ILE A 30 2.79 6.04 6.51
CA ILE A 30 3.37 7.39 6.56
C ILE A 30 4.19 7.57 7.84
N MET A 31 3.67 7.14 8.99
CA MET A 31 4.40 7.21 10.26
C MET A 31 5.72 6.44 10.21
N ILE A 32 5.71 5.22 9.66
CA ILE A 32 6.92 4.39 9.54
C ILE A 32 7.92 5.04 8.58
N VAL A 33 7.48 5.54 7.43
CA VAL A 33 8.37 6.19 6.44
C VAL A 33 9.03 7.43 7.05
N VAL A 34 8.27 8.30 7.72
CA VAL A 34 8.81 9.49 8.38
C VAL A 34 9.81 9.11 9.47
N LEU A 35 9.50 8.09 10.27
CA LEU A 35 10.42 7.59 11.31
C LEU A 35 11.72 7.06 10.70
N LEU A 36 11.64 6.24 9.66
CA LEU A 36 12.82 5.69 8.99
C LEU A 36 13.67 6.76 8.33
N LEU A 37 13.06 7.78 7.73
CA LEU A 37 13.79 8.91 7.16
C LEU A 37 14.48 9.75 8.25
N ALA A 38 13.81 9.95 9.38
CA ALA A 38 14.42 10.63 10.54
C ALA A 38 15.62 9.84 11.11
N LEU A 39 15.50 8.52 11.21
CA LEU A 39 16.57 7.63 11.71
C LEU A 39 17.77 7.55 10.76
N THR A 40 17.53 7.54 9.45
CA THR A 40 18.60 7.48 8.45
C THR A 40 19.33 8.82 8.28
N GLY A 41 18.83 9.92 8.85
CA GLY A 41 19.40 11.26 8.68
C GLY A 41 19.41 11.70 7.21
N ALA A 42 18.53 11.15 6.39
CA ALA A 42 18.48 11.43 4.96
C ALA A 42 18.19 12.91 4.72
N GLN A 43 19.07 13.56 3.97
CA GLN A 43 18.83 14.95 3.57
C GLN A 43 17.66 14.98 2.56
N LEU A 44 16.59 15.66 2.94
CA LEU A 44 15.42 15.86 2.08
C LEU A 44 15.78 16.80 0.93
N THR A 45 16.22 16.22 -0.16
CA THR A 45 16.42 16.93 -1.43
C THR A 45 15.08 17.04 -2.18
N LEU A 46 14.97 17.99 -3.10
CA LEU A 46 13.76 18.15 -3.90
C LEU A 46 13.33 16.82 -4.60
N PRO A 47 14.24 16.07 -5.27
CA PRO A 47 13.92 14.73 -5.77
C PRO A 47 13.58 13.72 -4.67
N GLY A 48 14.14 13.84 -3.47
CA GLY A 48 13.83 13.00 -2.33
C GLY A 48 12.37 13.16 -1.90
N VAL A 49 11.84 14.37 -1.88
CA VAL A 49 10.41 14.61 -1.63
C VAL A 49 9.53 13.96 -2.70
N ALA A 50 9.92 14.05 -3.97
CA ALA A 50 9.21 13.35 -5.06
C ALA A 50 9.20 11.82 -4.86
N GLY A 51 10.30 11.25 -4.34
CA GLY A 51 10.37 9.83 -3.97
C GLY A 51 9.39 9.43 -2.88
N ILE A 52 9.20 10.29 -1.87
CA ILE A 52 8.21 10.07 -0.80
C ILE A 52 6.79 10.08 -1.37
N ILE A 53 6.46 11.09 -2.17
CA ILE A 53 5.12 11.22 -2.79
C ILE A 53 4.81 9.99 -3.68
N LEU A 54 5.79 9.56 -4.48
CA LEU A 54 5.66 8.36 -5.30
C LEU A 54 5.46 7.11 -4.44
N GLY A 55 6.20 6.99 -3.33
CA GLY A 55 6.05 5.89 -2.38
C GLY A 55 4.67 5.83 -1.74
N ILE A 56 4.08 6.98 -1.38
CA ILE A 56 2.70 7.07 -0.88
C ILE A 56 1.72 6.58 -1.94
N GLY A 57 1.87 7.01 -3.20
CA GLY A 57 1.02 6.54 -4.30
C GLY A 57 1.05 5.02 -4.46
N MET A 58 2.25 4.42 -4.46
CA MET A 58 2.40 2.97 -4.55
C MET A 58 1.82 2.22 -3.34
N ALA A 59 1.88 2.79 -2.15
CA ALA A 59 1.27 2.18 -0.96
C ALA A 59 -0.26 2.18 -1.04
N VAL A 60 -0.86 3.25 -1.56
CA VAL A 60 -2.31 3.32 -1.83
C VAL A 60 -2.69 2.27 -2.88
N ASP A 61 -1.97 2.21 -4.01
CA ASP A 61 -2.23 1.24 -5.07
C ASP A 61 -2.17 -0.20 -4.58
N ALA A 62 -1.20 -0.55 -3.73
CA ALA A 62 -1.11 -1.87 -3.13
C ALA A 62 -2.38 -2.25 -2.35
N ASN A 63 -2.91 -1.33 -1.54
CA ASN A 63 -4.15 -1.54 -0.81
C ASN A 63 -5.35 -1.68 -1.74
N VAL A 64 -5.46 -0.85 -2.78
CA VAL A 64 -6.54 -0.91 -3.77
C VAL A 64 -6.55 -2.27 -4.48
N VAL A 65 -5.39 -2.77 -4.90
CA VAL A 65 -5.27 -4.09 -5.54
C VAL A 65 -5.72 -5.21 -4.60
N ILE A 66 -5.34 -5.16 -3.32
CA ILE A 66 -5.77 -6.15 -2.32
C ILE A 66 -7.29 -6.17 -2.21
N PHE A 67 -7.92 -5.00 -2.04
CA PHE A 67 -9.37 -4.91 -1.87
C PHE A 67 -10.14 -5.32 -3.12
N GLU A 68 -9.66 -4.99 -4.30
CA GLU A 68 -10.30 -5.40 -5.55
C GLU A 68 -10.27 -6.92 -5.72
N ARG A 69 -9.15 -7.58 -5.40
CA ARG A 69 -9.07 -9.04 -5.40
C ARG A 69 -9.99 -9.70 -4.37
N ILE A 70 -10.12 -9.12 -3.19
CA ILE A 70 -11.07 -9.60 -2.19
C ILE A 70 -12.50 -9.45 -2.70
N ARG A 71 -12.83 -8.32 -3.29
CA ARG A 71 -14.14 -8.02 -3.88
C ARG A 71 -14.51 -8.99 -5.00
N GLU A 72 -13.57 -9.34 -5.88
CA GLU A 72 -13.73 -10.35 -6.92
C GLU A 72 -14.12 -11.71 -6.31
N GLU A 73 -13.42 -12.14 -5.26
CA GLU A 73 -13.68 -13.42 -4.60
C GLU A 73 -15.03 -13.43 -3.85
N VAL A 74 -15.45 -12.31 -3.29
CA VAL A 74 -16.79 -12.15 -2.68
C VAL A 74 -17.88 -12.22 -3.75
N LYS A 75 -17.70 -11.56 -4.89
CA LYS A 75 -18.64 -11.63 -6.03
C LYS A 75 -18.77 -13.05 -6.59
N ASN A 76 -17.72 -13.85 -6.52
CA ASN A 76 -17.73 -15.27 -6.91
C ASN A 76 -18.49 -16.18 -5.91
N GLY A 77 -19.14 -15.60 -4.89
CA GLY A 77 -19.99 -16.32 -3.94
C GLY A 77 -19.23 -17.01 -2.81
N ARG A 78 -17.97 -16.70 -2.58
CA ARG A 78 -17.20 -17.27 -1.47
C ARG A 78 -17.58 -16.65 -0.13
N PRO A 79 -17.54 -17.41 0.97
CA PRO A 79 -17.67 -16.86 2.32
C PRO A 79 -16.60 -15.82 2.58
N ILE A 80 -16.91 -14.72 3.29
CA ILE A 80 -16.06 -13.55 3.50
C ILE A 80 -14.66 -13.94 4.00
N GLY A 81 -14.55 -14.78 5.03
CA GLY A 81 -13.24 -15.19 5.56
C GLY A 81 -12.37 -15.97 4.54
N SER A 82 -12.99 -16.76 3.67
CA SER A 82 -12.28 -17.45 2.59
C SER A 82 -11.93 -16.50 1.44
N ALA A 83 -12.80 -15.55 1.13
CA ALA A 83 -12.58 -14.53 0.10
C ALA A 83 -11.42 -13.60 0.47
N VAL A 84 -11.34 -13.16 1.73
CA VAL A 84 -10.23 -12.34 2.25
C VAL A 84 -8.89 -13.07 2.09
N ARG A 85 -8.81 -14.31 2.56
CA ARG A 85 -7.54 -15.09 2.48
C ARG A 85 -7.11 -15.33 1.04
N LYS A 86 -8.06 -15.72 0.18
CA LYS A 86 -7.75 -16.03 -1.23
C LYS A 86 -7.45 -14.77 -2.03
N GLY A 87 -8.24 -13.71 -1.87
CA GLY A 87 -8.03 -12.43 -2.53
C GLY A 87 -6.68 -11.81 -2.14
N PHE A 88 -6.33 -11.83 -0.85
CA PHE A 88 -5.03 -11.37 -0.37
C PHE A 88 -3.88 -12.16 -0.97
N SER A 89 -3.95 -13.50 -0.98
CA SER A 89 -2.91 -14.35 -1.57
C SER A 89 -2.71 -14.08 -3.07
N ASN A 90 -3.80 -13.85 -3.80
CA ASN A 90 -3.73 -13.53 -5.22
C ASN A 90 -3.16 -12.13 -5.49
N ALA A 91 -3.52 -11.15 -4.64
CA ALA A 91 -3.00 -9.79 -4.73
C ALA A 91 -1.51 -9.72 -4.41
N LEU A 92 -1.05 -10.49 -3.41
CA LEU A 92 0.32 -10.46 -2.90
C LEU A 92 1.36 -10.75 -3.99
N SER A 93 1.10 -11.73 -4.86
CA SER A 93 1.99 -12.04 -5.98
C SER A 93 2.18 -10.84 -6.91
N ALA A 94 1.09 -10.20 -7.32
CA ALA A 94 1.16 -9.03 -8.20
C ALA A 94 1.86 -7.84 -7.53
N ILE A 95 1.63 -7.62 -6.23
CA ILE A 95 2.27 -6.55 -5.46
C ILE A 95 3.78 -6.81 -5.34
N ILE A 96 4.20 -8.04 -5.06
CA ILE A 96 5.62 -8.37 -4.98
C ILE A 96 6.29 -8.15 -6.33
N ASP A 97 5.72 -8.64 -7.41
CA ASP A 97 6.30 -8.54 -8.75
C ASP A 97 6.49 -7.07 -9.18
N SER A 98 5.50 -6.21 -8.95
CA SER A 98 5.59 -4.78 -9.28
C SER A 98 6.63 -4.06 -8.42
N ASN A 99 6.71 -4.37 -7.14
CA ASN A 99 7.64 -3.72 -6.22
C ASN A 99 9.10 -4.20 -6.40
N VAL A 100 9.33 -5.46 -6.78
CA VAL A 100 10.68 -5.97 -7.11
C VAL A 100 11.31 -5.14 -8.22
N THR A 101 10.57 -4.84 -9.27
CA THR A 101 11.07 -3.99 -10.38
C THR A 101 11.48 -2.60 -9.88
N THR A 102 10.67 -2.00 -9.01
CA THR A 102 10.95 -0.67 -8.44
C THR A 102 12.16 -0.71 -7.50
N ILE A 103 12.33 -1.78 -6.71
CA ILE A 103 13.49 -1.97 -5.84
C ILE A 103 14.77 -2.08 -6.68
N ILE A 104 14.75 -2.85 -7.77
CA ILE A 104 15.90 -2.95 -8.67
C ILE A 104 16.26 -1.58 -9.23
N ALA A 105 15.28 -0.81 -9.70
CA ALA A 105 15.50 0.54 -10.18
C ALA A 105 16.11 1.46 -9.11
N ALA A 106 15.59 1.40 -7.87
CA ALA A 106 16.11 2.17 -6.75
C ALA A 106 17.57 1.80 -6.42
N VAL A 107 17.92 0.51 -6.43
CA VAL A 107 19.29 0.05 -6.19
C VAL A 107 20.23 0.54 -7.29
N VAL A 108 19.84 0.46 -8.55
CA VAL A 108 20.64 0.95 -9.70
C VAL A 108 20.84 2.46 -9.58
N LEU A 109 19.78 3.22 -9.30
CA LEU A 109 19.86 4.67 -9.13
C LEU A 109 20.72 5.06 -7.91
N TYR A 110 20.70 4.27 -6.84
CA TYR A 110 21.53 4.50 -5.68
C TYR A 110 23.01 4.23 -5.97
N ALA A 111 23.33 3.17 -6.72
CA ALA A 111 24.68 2.77 -7.05
C ALA A 111 25.36 3.73 -8.06
N PHE A 112 24.63 4.11 -9.10
CA PHE A 112 25.16 4.91 -10.21
C PHE A 112 24.77 6.39 -10.14
N GLY A 113 23.78 6.75 -9.34
CA GLY A 113 23.32 8.13 -9.17
C GLY A 113 24.32 8.97 -8.37
N THR A 114 24.36 10.26 -8.68
CA THR A 114 25.18 11.25 -7.99
C THR A 114 24.29 12.34 -7.38
N GLY A 115 24.75 12.96 -6.29
CA GLY A 115 24.10 14.11 -5.67
C GLY A 115 22.62 13.84 -5.30
N SER A 116 21.71 14.64 -5.84
CA SER A 116 20.28 14.60 -5.52
C SER A 116 19.57 13.32 -6.01
N VAL A 117 20.07 12.69 -7.07
CA VAL A 117 19.49 11.42 -7.60
C VAL A 117 19.65 10.29 -6.58
N ARG A 118 20.77 10.26 -5.87
CA ARG A 118 21.02 9.27 -4.82
C ARG A 118 20.07 9.44 -3.64
N GLY A 119 19.73 10.69 -3.29
CA GLY A 119 18.71 10.99 -2.28
C GLY A 119 17.32 10.49 -2.69
N PHE A 120 16.93 10.71 -3.94
CA PHE A 120 15.69 10.16 -4.51
C PHE A 120 15.65 8.62 -4.43
N ALA A 121 16.72 7.96 -4.88
CA ALA A 121 16.81 6.51 -4.86
C ALA A 121 16.66 5.93 -3.44
N LEU A 122 17.25 6.57 -2.45
CA LEU A 122 17.17 6.15 -1.06
C LEU A 122 15.75 6.31 -0.51
N THR A 123 15.11 7.46 -0.72
CA THR A 123 13.72 7.69 -0.27
C THR A 123 12.74 6.76 -0.96
N LEU A 124 12.92 6.52 -2.27
CA LEU A 124 12.12 5.57 -3.04
C LEU A 124 12.29 4.14 -2.50
N GLY A 125 13.52 3.70 -2.27
CA GLY A 125 13.81 2.37 -1.74
C GLY A 125 13.20 2.14 -0.37
N ILE A 126 13.32 3.10 0.55
CA ILE A 126 12.69 3.06 1.87
C ILE A 126 11.16 3.01 1.72
N GLY A 127 10.58 3.86 0.87
CA GLY A 127 9.14 3.90 0.63
C GLY A 127 8.59 2.57 0.14
N VAL A 128 9.22 1.96 -0.87
CA VAL A 128 8.79 0.66 -1.42
C VAL A 128 8.94 -0.46 -0.40
N ALA A 129 10.07 -0.55 0.29
CA ALA A 129 10.27 -1.58 1.31
C ALA A 129 9.22 -1.46 2.43
N THR A 130 8.94 -0.23 2.88
CA THR A 130 7.92 0.02 3.91
C THR A 130 6.52 -0.32 3.40
N SER A 131 6.18 -0.01 2.14
CA SER A 131 4.87 -0.31 1.58
C SER A 131 4.62 -1.82 1.51
N LEU A 132 5.63 -2.61 1.15
CA LEU A 132 5.55 -4.08 1.18
C LEU A 132 5.31 -4.60 2.60
N VAL A 133 6.07 -4.12 3.58
CA VAL A 133 5.88 -4.52 4.97
C VAL A 133 4.49 -4.16 5.46
N THR A 134 4.02 -2.95 5.19
CA THR A 134 2.69 -2.49 5.60
C THR A 134 1.58 -3.29 4.90
N ALA A 135 1.68 -3.54 3.60
CA ALA A 135 0.70 -4.33 2.87
C ALA A 135 0.63 -5.77 3.40
N VAL A 136 1.78 -6.42 3.63
CA VAL A 136 1.82 -7.81 4.06
C VAL A 136 1.40 -7.98 5.52
N PHE A 137 1.92 -7.16 6.44
CA PHE A 137 1.70 -7.36 7.87
C PHE A 137 0.50 -6.59 8.40
N VAL A 138 0.39 -5.29 8.10
CA VAL A 138 -0.65 -4.44 8.69
C VAL A 138 -1.99 -4.71 8.03
N THR A 139 -2.05 -4.66 6.69
CA THR A 139 -3.31 -4.85 5.96
C THR A 139 -3.87 -6.26 6.17
N HIS A 140 -3.02 -7.29 6.14
CA HIS A 140 -3.46 -8.66 6.39
C HIS A 140 -4.01 -8.84 7.80
N LYS A 141 -3.29 -8.35 8.83
CA LYS A 141 -3.75 -8.44 10.23
C LYS A 141 -5.03 -7.66 10.48
N LEU A 142 -5.17 -6.47 9.91
CA LEU A 142 -6.39 -5.69 10.03
C LEU A 142 -7.58 -6.41 9.38
N LEU A 143 -7.40 -6.96 8.19
CA LEU A 143 -8.45 -7.72 7.49
C LEU A 143 -8.85 -8.98 8.26
N ASP A 144 -7.91 -9.72 8.84
CA ASP A 144 -8.19 -10.89 9.68
C ASP A 144 -9.02 -10.49 10.91
N ILE A 145 -8.61 -9.42 11.62
CA ILE A 145 -9.33 -8.92 12.80
C ILE A 145 -10.77 -8.51 12.43
N PHE A 146 -10.96 -7.81 11.31
CA PHE A 146 -12.29 -7.40 10.88
C PHE A 146 -13.15 -8.59 10.39
N ALA A 147 -12.54 -9.59 9.77
CA ALA A 147 -13.24 -10.83 9.39
C ALA A 147 -13.69 -11.64 10.62
N ASP A 148 -12.87 -11.69 11.68
CA ASP A 148 -13.16 -12.39 12.94
C ASP A 148 -14.19 -11.66 13.82
N LEU A 149 -14.27 -10.34 13.75
CA LEU A 149 -15.28 -9.53 14.45
C LEU A 149 -16.72 -9.77 13.95
N GLY A 150 -16.90 -10.70 13.01
CA GLY A 150 -18.21 -11.23 12.63
C GLY A 150 -19.10 -10.25 11.86
N ILE A 151 -18.52 -9.26 11.22
CA ILE A 151 -19.23 -8.35 10.32
C ILE A 151 -19.55 -9.11 9.02
N LYS A 152 -20.54 -10.02 9.09
CA LYS A 152 -21.00 -10.89 7.98
C LYS A 152 -21.81 -10.15 6.92
N ASN A 153 -21.86 -8.84 6.94
CA ASN A 153 -22.68 -8.09 6.00
C ASN A 153 -21.94 -7.95 4.67
N GLN A 154 -22.28 -8.79 3.70
CA GLN A 154 -21.71 -8.78 2.34
C GLN A 154 -21.72 -7.38 1.69
N LYS A 155 -22.68 -6.54 2.05
CA LYS A 155 -22.78 -5.17 1.52
C LYS A 155 -21.66 -4.22 1.97
N LEU A 156 -20.90 -4.56 3.01
CA LEU A 156 -19.77 -3.77 3.53
C LEU A 156 -18.43 -4.10 2.84
N TYR A 157 -18.39 -5.22 2.08
CA TYR A 157 -17.21 -5.66 1.34
C TYR A 157 -17.37 -5.52 -0.19
N VAL A 158 -18.53 -5.16 -0.65
CA VAL A 158 -18.90 -4.93 -2.06
C VAL A 158 -19.17 -3.46 -2.29
#